data_a928b37964cb46c3c30a4bf18f5b4636
#
_entry.id   a928b37964cb46c3c30a4bf18f5b4636
#
_cell.length_a   1.000
_cell.length_b   1.000
_cell.length_c   1.000
_cell.angle_alpha   90.00
_cell.angle_beta   90.00
_cell.angle_gamma   90.00
#
_symmetry.space_group_name_H-M   'P 1'
#
loop_
_entity.id
_entity.type
_entity.pdbx_description
1 polymer ?
#
loop_
_entity_poly.entity_id
_entity_poly.type
_entity_poly.pdbx_seq_one_letter_code
_entity_poly.pdbx_strand_id
1 'polypeptide(L)'
;MSSRKGEKSVSIYTAAKGVSSQPHNIGAHILSGAVIEPRALNELIPNWRDRDDHPLTQPAVSSSMRFFTPRYSFPIPHPPQMGNKGNFIVSLSQFTTWLGGIAEELGVELYPGFAGSSLLYSEDGHAVAGVRLNDVGIDRKGRPKDTFEPGMEFRAKVTLLAEGARGSLTKTAIRRFRLQRDSDPQTYGFGVKEVWQVDPTQYRPGEVIHTMGWPLDMHTYGGGWVYHMADGLVSLGLVVGLDYANPYLSPYRELQASGNVGSSLISLNFPPANETSSVLFQTSFRRLHSRSIRCAHFE
;
A
#
# COMPACT_ATOMS: atom_id res chain seq x y z
N MET A 1 41.66 -0.45 -27.18
CA MET A 1 40.83 -1.04 -26.10
C MET A 1 39.80 0.02 -25.68
N SER A 2 38.61 -0.07 -26.26
CA SER A 2 37.50 0.85 -25.96
C SER A 2 36.81 0.36 -24.70
N SER A 3 36.81 1.15 -23.60
CA SER A 3 36.07 0.88 -22.39
C SER A 3 34.56 0.95 -22.71
N ARG A 4 33.85 -0.16 -22.65
CA ARG A 4 32.39 -0.18 -22.63
C ARG A 4 31.96 0.52 -21.35
N LYS A 5 31.44 1.76 -21.46
CA LYS A 5 30.66 2.37 -20.39
C LYS A 5 29.50 1.44 -20.06
N GLY A 6 29.39 1.02 -18.80
CA GLY A 6 28.31 0.14 -18.34
C GLY A 6 26.97 0.77 -18.63
N GLU A 7 26.14 0.04 -19.38
CA GLU A 7 24.75 0.43 -19.64
C GLU A 7 23.98 0.26 -18.32
N LYS A 8 23.50 1.38 -17.79
CA LYS A 8 22.66 1.41 -16.60
C LYS A 8 21.29 0.79 -16.92
N SER A 9 20.82 -0.13 -16.10
CA SER A 9 19.45 -0.59 -16.14
C SER A 9 18.57 0.43 -15.42
N VAL A 10 17.52 0.91 -16.07
CA VAL A 10 16.56 1.85 -15.47
C VAL A 10 15.31 1.07 -15.04
N SER A 11 15.01 1.08 -13.74
CA SER A 11 13.75 0.57 -13.21
C SER A 11 12.82 1.76 -12.95
N ILE A 12 11.67 1.79 -13.64
CA ILE A 12 10.71 2.87 -13.48
C ILE A 12 9.56 2.37 -12.62
N TYR A 13 9.43 2.94 -11.42
CA TYR A 13 8.27 2.74 -10.56
C TYR A 13 7.28 3.85 -10.83
N THR A 14 6.16 3.54 -11.51
CA THR A 14 5.09 4.50 -11.70
C THR A 14 4.08 4.35 -10.58
N ALA A 15 4.03 5.32 -9.67
CA ALA A 15 2.91 5.45 -8.75
C ALA A 15 1.65 5.91 -9.50
N ALA A 16 0.49 5.39 -9.10
CA ALA A 16 -0.79 5.72 -9.70
C ALA A 16 -1.03 7.24 -9.79
N LYS A 17 -1.74 7.63 -10.82
CA LYS A 17 -2.16 9.00 -11.14
C LYS A 17 -2.96 9.61 -9.98
N GLY A 18 -2.28 10.20 -9.03
CA GLY A 18 -2.86 10.98 -7.93
C GLY A 18 -2.39 12.43 -8.06
N VAL A 19 -3.33 13.32 -8.28
CA VAL A 19 -3.07 14.76 -8.31
C VAL A 19 -2.66 15.21 -6.92
N SER A 20 -1.41 15.59 -6.70
CA SER A 20 -1.09 16.53 -5.64
C SER A 20 0.22 17.26 -5.90
N SER A 21 0.20 18.55 -5.65
CA SER A 21 1.27 19.52 -5.79
C SER A 21 2.31 19.47 -4.64
N GLN A 22 2.57 18.30 -4.06
CA GLN A 22 3.56 18.17 -2.98
C GLN A 22 4.73 17.29 -3.42
N PRO A 23 5.97 17.53 -2.91
CA PRO A 23 7.09 16.67 -3.20
C PRO A 23 6.78 15.25 -2.74
N HIS A 24 6.74 14.34 -3.70
CA HIS A 24 6.40 12.95 -3.44
C HIS A 24 7.65 12.22 -2.93
N ASN A 25 7.72 12.03 -1.63
CA ASN A 25 8.74 11.16 -1.06
C ASN A 25 8.41 9.70 -1.34
N ILE A 26 9.45 8.88 -1.51
CA ILE A 26 9.31 7.43 -1.62
C ILE A 26 8.52 6.91 -0.41
N GLY A 27 7.56 6.03 -0.64
CA GLY A 27 6.71 5.48 0.43
C GLY A 27 5.48 6.33 0.82
N ALA A 28 5.35 7.58 0.32
CA ALA A 28 4.30 8.51 0.74
C ALA A 28 2.86 8.05 0.41
N HIS A 29 2.68 7.23 -0.62
CA HIS A 29 1.36 6.75 -1.08
C HIS A 29 1.10 5.28 -0.76
N ILE A 30 1.86 4.70 0.15
CA ILE A 30 1.74 3.30 0.52
C ILE A 30 0.87 3.16 1.76
N LEU A 31 -0.10 2.26 1.70
CA LEU A 31 -0.93 1.92 2.84
C LEU A 31 -0.08 1.23 3.92
N SER A 32 0.05 1.86 5.11
CA SER A 32 0.88 1.35 6.22
C SER A 32 0.26 0.18 6.97
N GLY A 33 1.09 -0.58 7.69
CA GLY A 33 0.70 -1.71 8.53
C GLY A 33 0.47 -2.97 7.73
N ALA A 34 1.51 -3.76 7.65
CA ALA A 34 1.50 -5.09 7.05
C ALA A 34 2.31 -6.05 7.93
N VAL A 35 2.11 -7.33 7.74
CA VAL A 35 2.99 -8.37 8.26
C VAL A 35 3.86 -8.85 7.11
N ILE A 36 5.17 -8.74 7.28
CA ILE A 36 6.16 -9.11 6.25
C ILE A 36 6.88 -10.40 6.66
N GLU A 37 6.94 -11.36 5.75
CA GLU A 37 7.84 -12.50 5.83
C GLU A 37 9.24 -12.04 5.37
N PRO A 38 10.29 -12.17 6.23
CA PRO A 38 11.60 -11.59 5.93
C PRO A 38 12.46 -12.44 4.98
N ARG A 39 11.94 -13.53 4.42
CA ARG A 39 12.70 -14.47 3.58
C ARG A 39 13.37 -13.76 2.39
N ALA A 40 12.62 -13.02 1.61
CA ALA A 40 13.16 -12.31 0.47
C ALA A 40 14.21 -11.27 0.89
N LEU A 41 13.99 -10.60 2.02
CA LEU A 41 14.95 -9.64 2.58
C LEU A 41 16.25 -10.32 3.04
N ASN A 42 16.14 -11.51 3.67
CA ASN A 42 17.30 -12.31 4.06
C ASN A 42 18.14 -12.75 2.86
N GLU A 43 17.51 -12.99 1.71
CA GLU A 43 18.20 -13.38 0.48
C GLU A 43 18.85 -12.18 -0.22
N LEU A 44 18.15 -11.05 -0.27
CA LEU A 44 18.62 -9.85 -0.99
C LEU A 44 19.61 -9.01 -0.19
N ILE A 45 19.42 -8.91 1.12
CA ILE A 45 20.22 -8.09 2.04
C ILE A 45 20.52 -8.93 3.29
N PRO A 46 21.42 -9.93 3.23
CA PRO A 46 21.63 -10.89 4.33
C PRO A 46 21.96 -10.26 5.67
N ASN A 47 22.63 -9.11 5.66
CA ASN A 47 23.04 -8.34 6.83
C ASN A 47 22.07 -7.23 7.24
N TRP A 48 20.80 -7.26 6.79
CA TRP A 48 19.85 -6.18 7.10
C TRP A 48 19.60 -6.01 8.60
N ARG A 49 19.73 -7.08 9.39
CA ARG A 49 19.56 -7.04 10.85
C ARG A 49 20.69 -6.31 11.59
N ASP A 50 21.85 -6.18 10.96
CA ASP A 50 23.01 -5.49 11.50
C ASP A 50 22.96 -3.98 11.23
N ARG A 51 21.99 -3.52 10.46
CA ARG A 51 21.76 -2.11 10.16
C ARG A 51 20.89 -1.49 11.23
N ASP A 52 21.35 -0.42 11.85
CA ASP A 52 20.62 0.32 12.90
C ASP A 52 19.36 1.05 12.39
N ASP A 53 19.29 1.27 11.06
CA ASP A 53 18.23 2.05 10.40
C ASP A 53 17.06 1.19 9.88
N HIS A 54 17.08 -0.12 10.05
CA HIS A 54 16.04 -0.98 9.49
C HIS A 54 14.69 -0.82 10.25
N PRO A 55 13.54 -0.78 9.54
CA PRO A 55 12.24 -0.53 10.18
C PRO A 55 11.52 -1.79 10.69
N LEU A 56 12.15 -2.97 10.62
CA LEU A 56 11.56 -4.23 11.08
C LEU A 56 11.83 -4.43 12.57
N THR A 57 11.26 -3.59 13.41
CA THR A 57 11.49 -3.58 14.86
C THR A 57 10.47 -4.38 15.67
N GLN A 58 9.28 -4.64 15.10
CA GLN A 58 8.21 -5.35 15.79
C GLN A 58 8.00 -6.76 15.24
N PRO A 59 8.53 -7.82 15.88
CA PRO A 59 8.23 -9.19 15.49
C PRO A 59 6.75 -9.53 15.78
N ALA A 60 6.14 -10.34 14.93
CA ALA A 60 4.84 -10.94 15.19
C ALA A 60 4.99 -12.07 16.21
N VAL A 61 4.39 -11.91 17.39
CA VAL A 61 4.51 -12.87 18.50
C VAL A 61 3.33 -13.81 18.60
N SER A 62 2.15 -13.39 18.14
CA SER A 62 0.95 -14.22 18.15
C SER A 62 0.10 -13.98 16.91
N SER A 63 -0.64 -15.03 16.51
CA SER A 63 -1.59 -14.95 15.40
C SER A 63 -2.89 -15.61 15.84
N SER A 64 -4.00 -14.93 15.58
CA SER A 64 -5.33 -15.47 15.86
C SER A 64 -6.30 -15.10 14.75
N MET A 65 -7.37 -15.91 14.62
CA MET A 65 -8.48 -15.61 13.72
C MET A 65 -9.79 -15.65 14.50
N ARG A 66 -10.67 -14.72 14.23
CA ARG A 66 -11.94 -14.57 14.93
C ARG A 66 -13.09 -14.42 13.95
N PHE A 67 -14.20 -15.06 14.28
CA PHE A 67 -15.46 -14.86 13.58
C PHE A 67 -16.32 -13.87 14.36
N PHE A 68 -16.78 -12.82 13.69
CA PHE A 68 -17.62 -11.78 14.27
C PHE A 68 -19.09 -11.98 13.90
N THR A 69 -19.94 -11.74 14.90
CA THR A 69 -21.37 -11.50 14.74
C THR A 69 -21.68 -10.09 15.25
N PRO A 70 -22.88 -9.54 15.06
CA PRO A 70 -23.20 -8.20 15.59
C PRO A 70 -23.02 -8.01 17.09
N ARG A 71 -22.95 -9.11 17.86
CA ARG A 71 -22.87 -9.04 19.35
C ARG A 71 -21.73 -9.83 19.96
N TYR A 72 -21.19 -10.82 19.24
CA TYR A 72 -20.21 -11.75 19.79
C TYR A 72 -19.04 -11.99 18.82
N SER A 73 -17.92 -12.39 19.41
CA SER A 73 -16.75 -12.83 18.68
C SER A 73 -16.30 -14.19 19.17
N PHE A 74 -16.02 -15.07 18.24
CA PHE A 74 -15.62 -16.44 18.51
C PHE A 74 -14.21 -16.66 17.94
N PRO A 75 -13.28 -17.26 18.70
CA PRO A 75 -12.03 -17.73 18.13
C PRO A 75 -12.30 -18.88 17.16
N ILE A 76 -11.65 -18.85 16.02
CA ILE A 76 -11.69 -19.93 15.03
C ILE A 76 -10.27 -20.34 14.66
N PRO A 77 -10.05 -21.60 14.24
CA PRO A 77 -8.76 -22.00 13.71
C PRO A 77 -8.37 -21.15 12.50
N HIS A 78 -7.16 -20.64 12.48
CA HIS A 78 -6.64 -19.96 11.29
C HIS A 78 -5.95 -20.97 10.36
N PRO A 79 -6.02 -20.76 9.04
CA PRO A 79 -5.27 -21.56 8.08
C PRO A 79 -3.76 -21.49 8.35
N PRO A 80 -2.99 -22.59 8.20
CA PRO A 80 -1.56 -22.59 8.48
C PRO A 80 -0.76 -21.50 7.77
N GLN A 81 -1.15 -21.13 6.54
CA GLN A 81 -0.54 -20.08 5.73
C GLN A 81 -0.74 -18.66 6.28
N MET A 82 -1.66 -18.47 7.24
CA MET A 82 -1.87 -17.22 7.95
C MET A 82 -1.09 -17.14 9.27
N GLY A 83 -0.27 -18.13 9.58
CA GLY A 83 0.64 -18.11 10.73
C GLY A 83 1.77 -17.11 10.51
N ASN A 84 1.99 -16.22 11.48
CA ASN A 84 2.96 -15.13 11.35
C ASN A 84 4.21 -15.30 12.22
N LYS A 85 4.47 -16.51 12.70
CA LYS A 85 5.68 -16.77 13.49
C LYS A 85 6.94 -16.52 12.66
N GLY A 86 7.81 -15.64 13.14
CA GLY A 86 9.04 -15.23 12.44
C GLY A 86 8.87 -14.08 11.47
N ASN A 87 7.65 -13.58 11.30
CA ASN A 87 7.33 -12.40 10.50
C ASN A 87 7.44 -11.12 11.33
N PHE A 88 7.38 -9.96 10.67
CA PHE A 88 7.45 -8.65 11.30
C PHE A 88 6.24 -7.80 10.92
N ILE A 89 5.70 -7.09 11.91
CA ILE A 89 4.67 -6.08 11.67
C ILE A 89 5.37 -4.77 11.37
N VAL A 90 5.10 -4.20 10.20
CA VAL A 90 5.84 -3.03 9.71
C VAL A 90 4.92 -1.95 9.16
N SER A 91 5.41 -0.71 9.12
CA SER A 91 4.89 0.32 8.24
C SER A 91 5.50 0.14 6.84
N LEU A 92 4.67 -0.22 5.85
CA LEU A 92 5.14 -0.37 4.46
C LEU A 92 5.72 0.93 3.91
N SER A 93 5.23 2.07 4.35
CA SER A 93 5.77 3.38 3.99
C SER A 93 7.23 3.51 4.43
N GLN A 94 7.51 3.28 5.71
CA GLN A 94 8.88 3.32 6.26
C GLN A 94 9.78 2.26 5.61
N PHE A 95 9.25 1.05 5.43
CA PHE A 95 9.97 -0.03 4.78
C PHE A 95 10.37 0.30 3.34
N THR A 96 9.46 0.89 2.56
CA THR A 96 9.76 1.29 1.18
C THR A 96 10.73 2.47 1.13
N THR A 97 10.62 3.43 2.06
CA THR A 97 11.58 4.54 2.17
C THR A 97 12.99 4.02 2.45
N TRP A 98 13.11 3.10 3.39
CA TRP A 98 14.38 2.47 3.73
C TRP A 98 14.98 1.67 2.56
N LEU A 99 14.18 0.86 1.86
CA LEU A 99 14.63 0.17 0.65
C LEU A 99 15.03 1.13 -0.47
N GLY A 100 14.35 2.28 -0.56
CA GLY A 100 14.71 3.34 -1.50
C GLY A 100 16.12 3.87 -1.22
N GLY A 101 16.46 4.14 0.05
CA GLY A 101 17.82 4.55 0.44
C GLY A 101 18.87 3.51 0.05
N ILE A 102 18.60 2.23 0.30
CA ILE A 102 19.52 1.14 -0.11
C ILE A 102 19.67 1.07 -1.63
N ALA A 103 18.59 1.30 -2.38
CA ALA A 103 18.66 1.32 -3.84
C ALA A 103 19.55 2.47 -4.35
N GLU A 104 19.47 3.66 -3.72
CA GLU A 104 20.34 4.78 -4.02
C GLU A 104 21.81 4.50 -3.65
N GLU A 105 22.08 3.87 -2.50
CA GLU A 105 23.42 3.40 -2.12
C GLU A 105 24.02 2.46 -3.18
N LEU A 106 23.18 1.67 -3.84
CA LEU A 106 23.56 0.76 -4.93
C LEU A 106 23.67 1.46 -6.31
N GLY A 107 23.45 2.76 -6.37
CA GLY A 107 23.55 3.57 -7.58
C GLY A 107 22.30 3.56 -8.46
N VAL A 108 21.14 3.18 -7.92
CA VAL A 108 19.85 3.33 -8.60
C VAL A 108 19.41 4.78 -8.50
N GLU A 109 19.05 5.37 -9.64
CA GLU A 109 18.48 6.72 -9.68
C GLU A 109 16.99 6.65 -9.42
N LEU A 110 16.49 7.38 -8.42
CA LEU A 110 15.08 7.44 -8.04
C LEU A 110 14.48 8.79 -8.44
N TYR A 111 13.33 8.75 -9.08
CA TYR A 111 12.63 9.95 -9.58
C TYR A 111 11.23 10.07 -8.96
N PRO A 112 11.11 10.39 -7.65
CA PRO A 112 9.81 10.55 -7.01
C PRO A 112 9.04 11.74 -7.61
N GLY A 113 7.73 11.57 -7.80
CA GLY A 113 6.88 12.60 -8.40
C GLY A 113 6.81 12.59 -9.94
N PHE A 114 7.63 11.80 -10.60
CA PHE A 114 7.62 11.68 -12.06
C PHE A 114 6.74 10.50 -12.49
N ALA A 115 5.56 10.79 -13.00
CA ALA A 115 4.61 9.76 -13.43
C ALA A 115 4.83 9.38 -14.91
N GLY A 116 4.87 8.08 -15.19
CA GLY A 116 4.86 7.55 -16.55
C GLY A 116 3.54 7.85 -17.26
N SER A 117 3.61 8.38 -18.45
CA SER A 117 2.48 8.79 -19.29
C SER A 117 2.18 7.77 -20.40
N SER A 118 3.21 7.30 -21.08
CA SER A 118 3.08 6.35 -22.18
C SER A 118 4.29 5.42 -22.28
N LEU A 119 4.07 4.26 -22.89
CA LEU A 119 5.13 3.33 -23.24
C LEU A 119 5.79 3.77 -24.55
N LEU A 120 7.09 3.69 -24.59
CA LEU A 120 7.88 3.76 -25.82
C LEU A 120 8.04 2.35 -26.37
N TYR A 121 8.01 2.23 -27.69
CA TYR A 121 8.14 0.95 -28.36
C TYR A 121 9.39 0.92 -29.24
N SER A 122 9.86 -0.29 -29.54
CA SER A 122 10.87 -0.53 -30.56
C SER A 122 10.36 -0.09 -31.95
N GLU A 123 11.24 0.12 -32.89
CA GLU A 123 10.90 0.57 -34.27
C GLU A 123 9.92 -0.38 -34.97
N ASP A 124 10.07 -1.68 -34.73
CA ASP A 124 9.17 -2.72 -35.23
C ASP A 124 7.85 -2.84 -34.42
N GLY A 125 7.74 -2.12 -33.30
CA GLY A 125 6.57 -2.10 -32.44
C GLY A 125 6.31 -3.38 -31.61
N HIS A 126 7.24 -4.33 -31.60
CA HIS A 126 7.09 -5.63 -30.96
C HIS A 126 7.58 -5.67 -29.51
N ALA A 127 8.36 -4.69 -29.07
CA ALA A 127 8.88 -4.62 -27.71
C ALA A 127 8.66 -3.25 -27.06
N VAL A 128 8.64 -3.23 -25.71
CA VAL A 128 8.71 -1.99 -24.95
C VAL A 128 10.16 -1.55 -24.88
N ALA A 129 10.44 -0.32 -25.31
CA ALA A 129 11.78 0.28 -25.34
C ALA A 129 11.99 1.31 -24.21
N GLY A 130 10.97 1.58 -23.40
CA GLY A 130 11.04 2.54 -22.32
C GLY A 130 9.71 3.19 -21.96
N VAL A 131 9.80 4.32 -21.27
CA VAL A 131 8.64 5.08 -20.79
C VAL A 131 8.85 6.57 -21.04
N ARG A 132 7.81 7.27 -21.48
CA ARG A 132 7.72 8.72 -21.51
C ARG A 132 6.96 9.21 -20.28
N LEU A 133 7.46 10.24 -19.65
CA LEU A 133 6.82 10.91 -18.53
C LEU A 133 5.68 11.83 -18.96
N ASN A 134 4.90 12.30 -18.00
CA ASN A 134 3.91 13.34 -18.24
C ASN A 134 4.59 14.65 -18.65
N ASP A 135 3.95 15.37 -19.58
CA ASP A 135 4.30 16.76 -19.85
C ASP A 135 4.00 17.62 -18.61
N VAL A 136 4.84 18.60 -18.32
CA VAL A 136 4.62 19.58 -17.24
C VAL A 136 4.16 20.92 -17.80
N GLY A 137 3.60 21.79 -16.93
CA GLY A 137 3.13 23.09 -17.38
C GLY A 137 1.88 23.05 -18.26
N ILE A 138 0.98 22.09 -18.06
CA ILE A 138 -0.32 22.00 -18.76
C ILE A 138 -1.43 22.53 -17.85
N ASP A 139 -2.37 23.31 -18.41
CA ASP A 139 -3.55 23.79 -17.69
C ASP A 139 -4.62 22.67 -17.53
N ARG A 140 -5.68 22.94 -16.77
CA ARG A 140 -6.79 21.98 -16.55
C ARG A 140 -7.55 21.62 -17.85
N LYS A 141 -7.40 22.41 -18.92
CA LYS A 141 -8.00 22.19 -20.24
C LYS A 141 -7.05 21.50 -21.20
N GLY A 142 -5.86 21.08 -20.75
CA GLY A 142 -4.85 20.41 -21.56
C GLY A 142 -4.01 21.35 -22.44
N ARG A 143 -4.03 22.67 -22.20
CA ARG A 143 -3.27 23.65 -22.98
C ARG A 143 -1.92 23.95 -22.34
N PRO A 144 -0.86 24.09 -23.14
CA PRO A 144 0.46 24.50 -22.64
C PRO A 144 0.38 25.88 -21.98
N LYS A 145 1.07 26.03 -20.84
CA LYS A 145 1.37 27.31 -20.17
C LYS A 145 2.76 27.78 -20.59
N ASP A 146 3.16 28.97 -20.15
CA ASP A 146 4.51 29.49 -20.37
C ASP A 146 5.62 28.60 -19.76
N THR A 147 5.25 27.78 -18.77
CA THR A 147 6.13 26.80 -18.10
C THR A 147 6.00 25.39 -18.70
N PHE A 148 5.54 25.26 -19.92
CA PHE A 148 5.38 23.97 -20.59
C PHE A 148 6.73 23.34 -20.89
N GLU A 149 6.89 22.09 -20.46
CA GLU A 149 8.02 21.24 -20.81
C GLU A 149 7.47 19.86 -21.24
N PRO A 150 7.94 19.32 -22.39
CA PRO A 150 7.52 17.98 -22.81
C PRO A 150 8.10 16.93 -21.88
N GLY A 151 7.33 15.87 -21.62
CA GLY A 151 7.77 14.75 -20.78
C GLY A 151 9.04 14.09 -21.31
N MET A 152 10.00 13.88 -20.43
CA MET A 152 11.25 13.18 -20.75
C MET A 152 10.99 11.73 -21.15
N GLU A 153 11.84 11.20 -22.02
CA GLU A 153 11.84 9.80 -22.41
C GLU A 153 12.98 9.05 -21.71
N PHE A 154 12.62 7.97 -21.03
CA PHE A 154 13.57 7.01 -20.46
C PHE A 154 13.58 5.76 -21.31
N ARG A 155 14.73 5.44 -21.91
CA ARG A 155 14.92 4.25 -22.73
C ARG A 155 15.77 3.24 -21.99
N ALA A 156 15.34 1.96 -22.03
CA ALA A 156 16.01 0.86 -21.35
C ALA A 156 15.89 -0.44 -22.13
N LYS A 157 16.83 -1.35 -21.91
CA LYS A 157 16.76 -2.72 -22.47
C LYS A 157 15.59 -3.52 -21.87
N VAL A 158 15.27 -3.27 -20.59
CA VAL A 158 14.16 -3.92 -19.87
C VAL A 158 13.39 -2.86 -19.12
N THR A 159 12.06 -2.91 -19.24
CA THR A 159 11.13 -2.05 -18.51
C THR A 159 10.28 -2.92 -17.58
N LEU A 160 10.33 -2.65 -16.27
CA LEU A 160 9.50 -3.32 -15.26
C LEU A 160 8.32 -2.42 -14.90
N LEU A 161 7.10 -2.91 -15.12
CA LEU A 161 5.87 -2.20 -14.74
C LEU A 161 5.36 -2.74 -13.41
N ALA A 162 5.61 -2.00 -12.32
CA ALA A 162 5.23 -2.37 -10.96
C ALA A 162 4.15 -1.41 -10.42
N GLU A 163 3.08 -1.18 -11.20
CA GLU A 163 2.04 -0.17 -10.96
C GLU A 163 0.86 -0.70 -10.12
N GLY A 164 0.97 -1.89 -9.54
CA GLY A 164 -0.11 -2.53 -8.79
C GLY A 164 -1.23 -3.09 -9.66
N ALA A 165 -2.38 -3.36 -9.05
CA ALA A 165 -3.46 -4.15 -9.64
C ALA A 165 -4.07 -3.54 -10.92
N ARG A 166 -4.02 -2.23 -11.10
CA ARG A 166 -4.61 -1.52 -12.25
C ARG A 166 -3.71 -0.43 -12.83
N GLY A 167 -2.43 -0.75 -12.99
CA GLY A 167 -1.45 0.16 -13.57
C GLY A 167 -1.87 0.72 -14.95
N SER A 168 -1.66 2.01 -15.15
CA SER A 168 -2.09 2.70 -16.38
C SER A 168 -1.29 2.24 -17.60
N LEU A 169 0.03 2.15 -17.48
CA LEU A 169 0.91 1.65 -18.55
C LEU A 169 0.76 0.14 -18.71
N THR A 170 0.62 -0.59 -17.60
CA THR A 170 0.37 -2.03 -17.59
C THR A 170 -0.89 -2.39 -18.39
N LYS A 171 -2.01 -1.66 -18.20
CA LYS A 171 -3.23 -1.86 -19.00
C LYS A 171 -3.00 -1.62 -20.50
N THR A 172 -2.15 -0.69 -20.84
CA THR A 172 -1.79 -0.40 -22.25
C THR A 172 -0.96 -1.55 -22.84
N ALA A 173 0.04 -2.05 -22.08
CA ALA A 173 0.83 -3.21 -22.47
C ALA A 173 -0.04 -4.47 -22.65
N ILE A 174 -0.92 -4.75 -21.67
CA ILE A 174 -1.85 -5.89 -21.71
C ILE A 174 -2.70 -5.86 -23.00
N ARG A 175 -3.30 -4.71 -23.31
CA ARG A 175 -4.13 -4.57 -24.52
C ARG A 175 -3.32 -4.73 -25.78
N ARG A 176 -2.15 -4.09 -25.89
CA ARG A 176 -1.31 -4.12 -27.08
C ARG A 176 -0.79 -5.52 -27.40
N PHE A 177 -0.28 -6.20 -26.38
CA PHE A 177 0.34 -7.51 -26.52
C PHE A 177 -0.61 -8.68 -26.23
N ARG A 178 -1.89 -8.39 -25.92
CA ARG A 178 -2.92 -9.38 -25.60
C ARG A 178 -2.50 -10.33 -24.44
N LEU A 179 -1.87 -9.77 -23.39
CA LEU A 179 -1.25 -10.57 -22.34
C LEU A 179 -2.27 -11.33 -21.45
N GLN A 180 -3.54 -10.97 -21.50
CA GLN A 180 -4.63 -11.63 -20.76
C GLN A 180 -5.48 -12.57 -21.62
N ARG A 181 -5.02 -12.91 -22.81
CA ARG A 181 -5.79 -13.74 -23.76
C ARG A 181 -6.25 -15.06 -23.17
N ASP A 182 -5.38 -15.70 -22.38
CA ASP A 182 -5.58 -17.04 -21.84
C ASP A 182 -5.65 -16.99 -20.29
N SER A 183 -6.04 -15.85 -19.70
CA SER A 183 -6.14 -15.64 -18.26
C SER A 183 -7.59 -15.55 -17.80
N ASP A 184 -7.88 -16.05 -16.61
CA ASP A 184 -9.15 -15.83 -15.94
C ASP A 184 -9.36 -14.34 -15.58
N PRO A 185 -10.61 -13.87 -15.46
CA PRO A 185 -10.90 -12.52 -15.01
C PRO A 185 -10.30 -12.25 -13.62
N GLN A 186 -9.62 -11.12 -13.47
CA GLN A 186 -9.05 -10.72 -12.20
C GLN A 186 -10.15 -10.28 -11.24
N THR A 187 -10.10 -10.78 -10.00
CA THR A 187 -10.90 -10.28 -8.89
C THR A 187 -10.18 -9.14 -8.17
N TYR A 188 -10.95 -8.23 -7.58
CA TYR A 188 -10.41 -7.06 -6.90
C TYR A 188 -10.98 -6.97 -5.48
N GLY A 189 -10.11 -6.67 -4.52
CA GLY A 189 -10.49 -6.28 -3.17
C GLY A 189 -10.22 -4.81 -2.94
N PHE A 190 -11.08 -4.15 -2.19
CA PHE A 190 -10.90 -2.78 -1.74
C PHE A 190 -10.64 -2.78 -0.23
N GLY A 191 -9.52 -2.23 0.18
CA GLY A 191 -9.13 -2.12 1.59
C GLY A 191 -9.27 -0.70 2.13
N VAL A 192 -9.87 -0.57 3.30
CA VAL A 192 -9.85 0.63 4.13
C VAL A 192 -9.10 0.35 5.42
N LYS A 193 -8.35 1.34 5.92
CA LYS A 193 -7.49 1.16 7.08
C LYS A 193 -7.37 2.42 7.91
N GLU A 194 -7.20 2.20 9.21
CA GLU A 194 -6.85 3.22 10.19
C GLU A 194 -5.64 2.79 11.02
N VAL A 195 -4.91 3.75 11.56
CA VAL A 195 -3.85 3.53 12.54
C VAL A 195 -4.18 4.34 13.78
N TRP A 196 -4.23 3.69 14.92
CA TRP A 196 -4.63 4.25 16.19
C TRP A 196 -3.49 4.21 17.19
N GLN A 197 -3.35 5.26 17.99
CA GLN A 197 -2.59 5.21 19.23
C GLN A 197 -3.48 4.61 20.31
N VAL A 198 -3.03 3.55 20.96
CA VAL A 198 -3.81 2.88 22.00
C VAL A 198 -3.23 3.12 23.40
N ASP A 199 -4.08 2.98 24.41
CA ASP A 199 -3.65 3.05 25.81
C ASP A 199 -2.61 1.95 26.10
N PRO A 200 -1.51 2.26 26.82
CA PRO A 200 -0.49 1.28 27.16
C PRO A 200 -1.00 0.03 27.86
N THR A 201 -2.10 0.12 28.62
CA THR A 201 -2.70 -1.03 29.32
C THR A 201 -3.37 -2.02 28.35
N GLN A 202 -3.69 -1.59 27.15
CA GLN A 202 -4.37 -2.38 26.11
C GLN A 202 -3.42 -2.76 24.97
N TYR A 203 -2.22 -2.20 24.96
CA TYR A 203 -1.24 -2.46 23.94
C TYR A 203 -0.61 -3.85 24.10
N ARG A 204 -0.63 -4.65 23.03
CA ARG A 204 -0.10 -6.01 22.96
C ARG A 204 0.88 -6.14 21.82
N PRO A 205 2.11 -5.68 21.95
CA PRO A 205 3.08 -5.61 20.88
C PRO A 205 3.24 -6.96 20.15
N GLY A 206 3.14 -6.95 18.83
CA GLY A 206 3.31 -8.14 18.01
C GLY A 206 2.08 -9.06 17.90
N GLU A 207 0.93 -8.69 18.48
CA GLU A 207 -0.31 -9.43 18.28
C GLU A 207 -0.88 -9.17 16.89
N VAL A 208 -1.22 -10.25 16.18
CA VAL A 208 -1.86 -10.25 14.86
C VAL A 208 -3.22 -10.93 14.97
N ILE A 209 -4.28 -10.20 14.67
CA ILE A 209 -5.64 -10.72 14.68
C ILE A 209 -6.23 -10.53 13.29
N HIS A 210 -6.77 -11.61 12.71
CA HIS A 210 -7.61 -11.55 11.53
C HIS A 210 -9.07 -11.79 11.91
N THR A 211 -9.99 -11.15 11.18
CA THR A 211 -11.43 -11.27 11.45
C THR A 211 -12.19 -11.60 10.19
N MET A 212 -13.31 -12.30 10.34
CA MET A 212 -14.29 -12.56 9.28
C MET A 212 -15.70 -12.52 9.85
N GLY A 213 -16.71 -12.51 8.97
CA GLY A 213 -18.12 -12.36 9.32
C GLY A 213 -18.51 -10.90 9.44
N TRP A 214 -19.32 -10.55 10.45
CA TRP A 214 -19.80 -9.19 10.67
C TRP A 214 -18.67 -8.15 10.57
N PRO A 215 -18.85 -7.01 9.91
CA PRO A 215 -20.10 -6.46 9.35
C PRO A 215 -20.47 -6.96 7.95
N LEU A 216 -19.62 -7.78 7.32
CA LEU A 216 -19.94 -8.37 6.02
C LEU A 216 -20.89 -9.55 6.18
N ASP A 217 -21.73 -9.75 5.19
CA ASP A 217 -22.57 -10.95 5.09
C ASP A 217 -21.78 -12.17 4.58
N MET A 218 -22.41 -13.33 4.56
CA MET A 218 -21.74 -14.58 4.15
C MET A 218 -21.51 -14.70 2.63
N HIS A 219 -22.03 -13.77 1.84
CA HIS A 219 -21.91 -13.75 0.38
C HIS A 219 -20.90 -12.71 -0.09
N THR A 220 -20.50 -11.80 0.79
CA THR A 220 -19.52 -10.76 0.49
C THR A 220 -18.14 -11.23 0.91
N TYR A 221 -17.25 -11.43 -0.07
CA TYR A 221 -15.85 -11.75 0.22
C TYR A 221 -15.17 -10.61 0.96
N GLY A 222 -14.46 -10.93 2.04
CA GLY A 222 -13.73 -9.92 2.80
C GLY A 222 -13.40 -10.37 4.21
N GLY A 223 -12.87 -9.42 4.98
CA GLY A 223 -12.48 -9.63 6.37
C GLY A 223 -11.63 -8.49 6.88
N GLY A 224 -11.42 -8.45 8.19
CA GLY A 224 -10.64 -7.41 8.83
C GLY A 224 -9.35 -7.92 9.46
N TRP A 225 -8.56 -6.96 9.92
CA TRP A 225 -7.35 -7.24 10.70
C TRP A 225 -7.15 -6.21 11.79
N VAL A 226 -6.41 -6.62 12.83
CA VAL A 226 -5.88 -5.76 13.88
C VAL A 226 -4.45 -6.18 14.14
N TYR A 227 -3.49 -5.28 13.94
CA TYR A 227 -2.07 -5.54 14.13
C TYR A 227 -1.50 -4.54 15.13
N HIS A 228 -0.98 -5.05 16.24
CA HIS A 228 -0.26 -4.25 17.22
C HIS A 228 1.17 -4.00 16.76
N MET A 229 1.39 -2.82 16.18
CA MET A 229 2.65 -2.34 15.63
C MET A 229 3.60 -1.89 16.76
N ALA A 230 4.77 -1.39 16.43
CA ALA A 230 5.65 -0.70 17.40
C ALA A 230 5.01 0.60 17.95
N ASP A 231 5.58 1.13 19.00
CA ASP A 231 5.30 2.45 19.57
C ASP A 231 3.85 2.69 20.03
N GLY A 232 3.17 1.63 20.49
CA GLY A 232 1.78 1.73 20.95
C GLY A 232 0.77 1.96 19.84
N LEU A 233 1.15 1.75 18.58
CA LEU A 233 0.29 1.89 17.43
C LEU A 233 -0.43 0.58 17.11
N VAL A 234 -1.68 0.70 16.69
CA VAL A 234 -2.48 -0.42 16.18
C VAL A 234 -3.02 -0.08 14.80
N SER A 235 -2.70 -0.93 13.83
CA SER A 235 -3.30 -0.87 12.51
C SER A 235 -4.53 -1.76 12.48
N LEU A 236 -5.65 -1.20 12.08
CA LEU A 236 -6.87 -1.95 11.86
C LEU A 236 -7.46 -1.63 10.49
N GLY A 237 -8.15 -2.59 9.90
CA GLY A 237 -8.74 -2.36 8.60
C GLY A 237 -9.70 -3.46 8.18
N LEU A 238 -10.35 -3.22 7.05
CA LEU A 238 -11.32 -4.10 6.42
C LEU A 238 -11.05 -4.17 4.92
N VAL A 239 -11.05 -5.37 4.38
CA VAL A 239 -11.05 -5.62 2.93
C VAL A 239 -12.42 -6.12 2.51
N VAL A 240 -12.90 -5.63 1.39
CA VAL A 240 -14.16 -6.06 0.77
C VAL A 240 -13.92 -6.39 -0.70
N GLY A 241 -14.37 -7.53 -1.16
CA GLY A 241 -14.38 -7.88 -2.59
C GLY A 241 -15.27 -6.93 -3.36
N LEU A 242 -14.82 -6.42 -4.52
CA LEU A 242 -15.59 -5.44 -5.30
C LEU A 242 -16.73 -6.05 -6.12
N ASP A 243 -16.97 -7.33 -5.97
CA ASP A 243 -18.09 -8.09 -6.54
C ASP A 243 -19.30 -8.21 -5.61
N TYR A 244 -19.33 -7.46 -4.50
CA TYR A 244 -20.45 -7.45 -3.57
C TYR A 244 -21.76 -7.03 -4.23
N ALA A 245 -22.85 -7.71 -3.87
CA ALA A 245 -24.17 -7.51 -4.46
C ALA A 245 -24.96 -6.34 -3.84
N ASN A 246 -24.62 -5.91 -2.62
CA ASN A 246 -25.35 -4.86 -1.90
C ASN A 246 -24.90 -3.46 -2.37
N PRO A 247 -25.71 -2.70 -3.13
CA PRO A 247 -25.31 -1.39 -3.64
C PRO A 247 -25.14 -0.32 -2.55
N TYR A 248 -25.63 -0.58 -1.33
CA TYR A 248 -25.53 0.34 -0.19
C TYR A 248 -24.34 0.04 0.71
N LEU A 249 -23.56 -1.00 0.41
CA LEU A 249 -22.37 -1.33 1.17
C LEU A 249 -21.33 -0.22 1.01
N SER A 250 -20.88 0.31 2.13
CA SER A 250 -19.82 1.30 2.18
C SER A 250 -18.67 0.73 3.02
N PRO A 251 -17.53 0.32 2.42
CA PRO A 251 -16.43 -0.32 3.16
C PRO A 251 -15.95 0.48 4.36
N TYR A 252 -15.99 1.81 4.28
CA TYR A 252 -15.62 2.67 5.40
C TYR A 252 -16.62 2.60 6.56
N ARG A 253 -17.93 2.64 6.27
CA ARG A 253 -18.96 2.49 7.30
C ARG A 253 -18.93 1.12 7.94
N GLU A 254 -18.64 0.09 7.16
CA GLU A 254 -18.49 -1.28 7.64
C GLU A 254 -17.27 -1.41 8.55
N LEU A 255 -16.15 -0.75 8.23
CA LEU A 255 -14.99 -0.68 9.12
C LEU A 255 -15.37 -0.04 10.46
N GLN A 256 -16.07 1.09 10.45
CA GLN A 256 -16.53 1.77 11.67
C GLN A 256 -17.50 0.90 12.48
N ALA A 257 -18.38 0.17 11.80
CA ALA A 257 -19.27 -0.76 12.46
C ALA A 257 -18.51 -1.94 13.10
N SER A 258 -17.52 -2.51 12.42
CA SER A 258 -16.65 -3.57 12.97
C SER A 258 -15.88 -3.10 14.19
N GLY A 259 -15.45 -1.85 14.21
CA GLY A 259 -14.77 -1.21 15.34
C GLY A 259 -15.60 -1.24 16.63
N ASN A 260 -16.91 -1.06 16.55
CA ASN A 260 -17.79 -1.13 17.70
C ASN A 260 -17.86 -2.54 18.35
N VAL A 261 -17.77 -3.60 17.55
CA VAL A 261 -17.68 -4.99 18.07
C VAL A 261 -16.25 -5.31 18.50
N GLY A 262 -15.27 -4.84 17.74
CA GLY A 262 -13.85 -4.97 18.06
C GLY A 262 -13.47 -4.27 19.37
N SER A 263 -14.06 -3.11 19.67
CA SER A 263 -13.80 -2.39 20.92
C SER A 263 -14.22 -3.18 22.16
N SER A 264 -15.32 -3.91 22.07
CA SER A 264 -15.77 -4.79 23.16
C SER A 264 -14.86 -6.01 23.40
N LEU A 265 -14.10 -6.42 22.38
CA LEU A 265 -13.28 -7.64 22.40
C LEU A 265 -11.80 -7.39 22.60
N ILE A 266 -11.33 -6.24 22.14
CA ILE A 266 -9.93 -5.85 22.25
C ILE A 266 -9.76 -4.96 23.50
N SER A 267 -10.86 -4.67 24.23
CA SER A 267 -10.91 -3.63 25.27
C SER A 267 -10.35 -2.28 24.76
N LEU A 268 -10.43 -2.04 23.46
CA LEU A 268 -10.19 -0.71 22.93
C LEU A 268 -11.41 0.12 23.31
N ASN A 269 -11.29 0.98 24.30
CA ASN A 269 -12.25 2.05 24.52
C ASN A 269 -12.10 3.02 23.34
N PHE A 270 -12.80 2.72 22.24
CA PHE A 270 -12.97 3.69 21.18
C PHE A 270 -13.76 4.84 21.77
N PRO A 271 -13.24 6.06 21.82
CA PRO A 271 -14.08 7.21 22.15
C PRO A 271 -15.23 7.26 21.15
N PRO A 272 -16.44 7.66 21.58
CA PRO A 272 -17.54 7.86 20.64
C PRO A 272 -17.07 8.77 19.53
N ALA A 273 -17.54 8.53 18.31
CA ALA A 273 -17.06 9.11 17.05
C ALA A 273 -16.95 10.66 16.98
N ASN A 274 -17.25 11.37 18.06
CA ASN A 274 -17.26 12.83 18.18
C ASN A 274 -16.05 13.46 18.88
N GLU A 275 -15.14 12.69 19.48
CA GLU A 275 -13.99 13.26 20.18
C GLU A 275 -12.68 12.60 19.74
N THR A 276 -11.94 13.33 18.89
CA THR A 276 -10.50 13.20 18.62
C THR A 276 -9.97 11.81 18.22
N SER A 277 -10.63 11.11 17.36
CA SER A 277 -9.98 10.04 16.59
C SER A 277 -9.13 10.67 15.49
N SER A 278 -7.81 10.56 15.59
CA SER A 278 -6.92 10.88 14.47
C SER A 278 -7.06 9.78 13.41
N VAL A 279 -8.10 9.88 12.59
CA VAL A 279 -8.26 9.05 11.41
C VAL A 279 -7.18 9.45 10.43
N LEU A 280 -6.11 8.66 10.35
CA LEU A 280 -5.10 8.80 9.32
C LEU A 280 -5.62 8.16 8.05
N PHE A 281 -6.40 8.92 7.27
CA PHE A 281 -6.49 8.63 5.84
C PHE A 281 -5.12 8.88 5.25
N GLN A 282 -4.44 7.80 4.89
CA GLN A 282 -3.13 7.94 4.27
C GLN A 282 -3.27 8.33 2.80
N THR A 283 -3.46 9.60 2.58
CA THR A 283 -3.11 10.28 1.33
C THR A 283 -2.00 11.31 1.51
N SER A 284 -1.41 11.47 2.71
CA SER A 284 -0.16 12.23 2.85
C SER A 284 0.36 12.19 4.29
N PHE A 285 1.64 11.95 4.44
CA PHE A 285 2.38 12.09 5.68
C PHE A 285 2.29 13.53 6.20
N ARG A 286 1.73 13.72 7.39
CA ARG A 286 2.14 14.81 8.27
C ARG A 286 2.51 14.25 9.64
N ARG A 287 3.67 14.66 10.13
CA ARG A 287 4.13 14.47 11.50
C ARG A 287 2.97 14.74 12.46
N LEU A 288 2.74 13.83 13.38
CA LEU A 288 1.85 13.98 14.52
C LEU A 288 2.19 15.26 15.30
N HIS A 289 1.49 16.35 15.01
CA HIS A 289 1.26 17.44 15.94
C HIS A 289 -0.25 17.54 16.10
N SER A 290 -0.68 17.38 17.35
CA SER A 290 -2.06 17.52 17.78
C SER A 290 -2.72 18.76 17.20
N ARG A 291 -3.73 18.58 16.36
CA ARG A 291 -4.94 19.41 16.20
C ARG A 291 -5.64 19.10 14.88
N SER A 292 -6.90 18.68 15.02
CA SER A 292 -7.99 18.64 14.01
C SER A 292 -7.65 18.24 12.57
N ILE A 293 -7.98 17.01 12.21
CA ILE A 293 -7.98 16.52 10.84
C ILE A 293 -9.40 16.67 10.28
N ARG A 294 -9.52 17.47 9.23
CA ARG A 294 -10.73 17.51 8.41
C ARG A 294 -10.72 16.38 7.40
N CYS A 295 -11.82 15.65 7.32
CA CYS A 295 -12.04 14.65 6.27
C CYS A 295 -11.92 15.29 4.89
N ALA A 296 -11.05 14.77 4.03
CA ALA A 296 -11.07 15.07 2.61
C ALA A 296 -11.99 14.06 1.92
N HIS A 297 -13.07 14.54 1.32
CA HIS A 297 -13.90 13.77 0.41
C HIS A 297 -13.12 13.53 -0.90
N PHE A 298 -13.12 12.29 -1.34
CA PHE A 298 -12.76 11.94 -2.72
C PHE A 298 -14.04 11.84 -3.54
N GLU A 299 -14.15 12.69 -4.56
CA GLU A 299 -14.95 12.44 -5.75
C GLU A 299 -14.12 11.68 -6.80
#